data_fe34c848516caf288924d062602ad21c
#
_entry.id   fe34c848516caf288924d062602ad21c
#
_cell.length_a   1.000
_cell.length_b   1.000
_cell.length_c   1.000
_cell.angle_alpha   90.00
_cell.angle_beta   90.00
_cell.angle_gamma   90.00
#
_symmetry.space_group_name_H-M   'P 1'
#
loop_
_entity.id
_entity.type
_entity.pdbx_description
1 polymer ?
#
loop_
_entity_poly.entity_id
_entity_poly.type
_entity_poly.pdbx_seq_one_letter_code
_entity_poly.pdbx_strand_id
1 'polypeptide(L)'
;IDDEKALLLAQNRQESSQHLWRGLAKWQIIDNSGPWAIASKTKKWVFDNLSARINPRDACFSLARAIEKHGGLFETQPIRNLNAKTVWATGVHDLDRISKLTKTKFRTAVKGQAALFSFKCMDYPQVFAKSVHFVPHSNGTLAVGSTSENEFSSPNATDEGLDRLIEDSRSIIPELRKHQPIKRWADVRPRSESRAPIVGKHPLIDGDYIVNGGFKIGLGMAPELASVLISLICDGVDKIPEAFRPKNIL
;
A
#
# COMPACT_ATOMS: atom_id res chain seq x y z
N ILE A 1 16.49 5.16 14.18
CA ILE A 1 17.74 5.01 13.37
C ILE A 1 18.69 4.14 14.17
N ASP A 2 19.07 2.97 13.66
CA ASP A 2 19.74 1.93 14.48
C ASP A 2 21.27 1.89 14.33
N ASP A 3 21.83 2.55 13.31
CA ASP A 3 23.28 2.59 13.10
C ASP A 3 23.70 3.86 12.34
N GLU A 4 25.02 4.10 12.27
CA GLU A 4 25.61 5.25 11.60
C GLU A 4 25.31 5.30 10.10
N LYS A 5 25.23 4.15 9.43
CA LYS A 5 24.89 4.08 8.00
C LYS A 5 23.44 4.52 7.76
N ALA A 6 22.52 4.09 8.61
CA ALA A 6 21.13 4.53 8.56
C ALA A 6 20.98 6.02 8.91
N LEU A 7 21.83 6.53 9.81
CA LEU A 7 21.85 7.96 10.14
C LEU A 7 22.31 8.79 8.96
N LEU A 8 23.40 8.42 8.30
CA LEU A 8 23.89 9.10 7.10
C LEU A 8 22.82 9.09 5.98
N LEU A 9 22.16 7.95 5.78
CA LEU A 9 21.07 7.85 4.80
C LEU A 9 19.89 8.77 5.15
N ALA A 10 19.56 8.87 6.44
CA ALA A 10 18.49 9.76 6.90
C ALA A 10 18.85 11.24 6.69
N GLN A 11 20.10 11.63 6.92
CA GLN A 11 20.61 12.98 6.65
C GLN A 11 20.51 13.33 5.17
N ASN A 12 20.96 12.46 4.28
CA ASN A 12 20.86 12.66 2.82
C ASN A 12 19.39 12.77 2.37
N ARG A 13 18.49 12.01 2.98
CA ARG A 13 17.05 12.10 2.71
C ARG A 13 16.43 13.38 3.25
N GLN A 14 16.86 13.86 4.39
CA GLN A 14 16.42 15.15 4.93
C GLN A 14 16.78 16.29 3.98
N GLU A 15 17.99 16.30 3.45
CA GLU A 15 18.44 17.29 2.47
C GLU A 15 17.64 17.20 1.17
N SER A 16 17.54 16.00 0.57
CA SER A 16 16.80 15.81 -0.68
C SER A 16 15.30 16.07 -0.55
N SER A 17 14.70 15.84 0.64
CA SER A 17 13.28 16.08 0.87
C SER A 17 12.90 17.55 0.73
N GLN A 18 13.77 18.48 1.08
CA GLN A 18 13.53 19.92 0.91
C GLN A 18 13.29 20.28 -0.55
N HIS A 19 14.01 19.63 -1.44
CA HIS A 19 13.91 19.84 -2.90
C HIS A 19 12.70 19.11 -3.50
N LEU A 20 12.56 17.81 -3.15
CA LEU A 20 11.50 16.94 -3.69
C LEU A 20 10.11 17.36 -3.21
N TRP A 21 9.99 17.74 -1.97
CA TRP A 21 8.68 18.08 -1.37
C TRP A 21 8.32 19.56 -1.48
N ARG A 22 9.22 20.39 -2.00
CA ARG A 22 8.96 21.82 -2.30
C ARG A 22 8.32 22.59 -1.14
N GLY A 23 8.68 22.26 0.11
CA GLY A 23 8.11 22.88 1.29
C GLY A 23 6.69 22.43 1.69
N LEU A 24 6.05 21.55 0.92
CA LEU A 24 4.71 21.02 1.21
C LEU A 24 4.68 20.09 2.41
N ALA A 25 5.82 19.50 2.74
CA ALA A 25 5.96 18.59 3.87
C ALA A 25 7.36 18.69 4.49
N LYS A 26 7.53 18.08 5.66
CA LYS A 26 8.79 18.07 6.40
C LYS A 26 9.28 16.66 6.59
N TRP A 27 10.58 16.45 6.41
CA TRP A 27 11.33 15.30 6.83
C TRP A 27 12.43 15.78 7.77
N GLN A 28 12.47 15.26 9.00
CA GLN A 28 13.39 15.76 10.03
C GLN A 28 13.97 14.60 10.84
N ILE A 29 15.25 14.73 11.21
CA ILE A 29 15.85 13.88 12.24
C ILE A 29 15.58 14.55 13.58
N ILE A 30 15.02 13.79 14.51
CA ILE A 30 14.60 14.25 15.83
C ILE A 30 15.21 13.38 16.94
N ASP A 31 15.28 13.93 18.14
CA ASP A 31 15.86 13.30 19.34
C ASP A 31 14.82 12.65 20.27
N ASN A 32 13.58 12.52 19.81
CA ASN A 32 12.49 11.98 20.61
C ASN A 32 11.64 11.01 19.79
N SER A 33 11.42 9.80 20.33
CA SER A 33 10.58 8.77 19.71
C SER A 33 9.07 9.05 19.82
N GLY A 34 8.68 10.15 20.45
CA GLY A 34 7.27 10.43 20.74
C GLY A 34 6.65 9.41 21.72
N PRO A 35 5.32 9.25 21.68
CA PRO A 35 4.58 8.46 22.69
C PRO A 35 4.87 6.96 22.65
N TRP A 36 5.48 6.46 21.56
CA TRP A 36 5.80 5.03 21.42
C TRP A 36 6.99 4.57 22.26
N ALA A 37 7.85 5.48 22.72
CA ALA A 37 9.07 5.20 23.48
C ALA A 37 9.98 4.11 22.84
N ILE A 38 10.00 4.02 21.49
CA ILE A 38 10.78 3.01 20.76
C ILE A 38 12.26 3.33 20.91
N ALA A 39 13.05 2.33 21.29
CA ALA A 39 14.50 2.46 21.41
C ALA A 39 15.17 2.62 20.04
N SER A 40 16.20 3.48 19.98
CA SER A 40 17.11 3.64 18.86
C SER A 40 18.54 3.66 19.38
N LYS A 41 19.45 2.94 18.73
CA LYS A 41 20.87 2.90 19.16
C LYS A 41 21.56 4.26 18.99
N THR A 42 21.18 5.02 17.98
CA THR A 42 21.70 6.37 17.71
C THR A 42 20.99 7.46 18.50
N LYS A 43 19.93 7.11 19.25
CA LYS A 43 19.02 8.06 19.90
C LYS A 43 18.42 9.09 18.93
N LYS A 44 18.30 8.72 17.66
CA LYS A 44 17.72 9.55 16.59
C LYS A 44 16.57 8.82 15.93
N TRP A 45 15.56 9.57 15.53
CA TRP A 45 14.38 9.08 14.79
C TRP A 45 14.15 9.97 13.57
N VAL A 46 13.40 9.47 12.64
CA VAL A 46 12.90 10.26 11.51
C VAL A 46 11.46 10.62 11.79
N PHE A 47 11.13 11.87 11.64
CA PHE A 47 9.78 12.40 11.62
C PHE A 47 9.46 12.93 10.22
N ASP A 48 8.31 12.57 9.68
CA ASP A 48 7.74 13.22 8.51
C ASP A 48 6.25 13.52 8.73
N ASN A 49 5.74 14.55 8.06
CA ASN A 49 4.33 14.92 8.07
C ASN A 49 3.65 14.76 6.69
N LEU A 50 4.30 14.07 5.74
CA LEU A 50 3.72 13.68 4.47
C LEU A 50 2.99 12.34 4.59
N SER A 51 3.56 11.41 5.35
CA SER A 51 2.96 10.10 5.57
C SER A 51 1.61 10.22 6.27
N ALA A 52 0.61 9.57 5.70
CA ALA A 52 -0.73 9.51 6.27
C ALA A 52 -1.11 8.07 6.62
N ARG A 53 -1.91 7.92 7.66
CA ARG A 53 -2.51 6.63 8.02
C ARG A 53 -3.95 6.58 7.55
N ILE A 54 -4.38 5.41 7.13
CA ILE A 54 -5.75 5.16 6.70
C ILE A 54 -6.20 3.78 7.21
N ASN A 55 -7.47 3.64 7.55
CA ASN A 55 -8.10 2.33 7.65
C ASN A 55 -8.60 1.95 6.24
N PRO A 56 -7.99 0.97 5.55
CA PRO A 56 -8.33 0.67 4.16
C PRO A 56 -9.78 0.22 3.98
N ARG A 57 -10.32 -0.51 4.96
CA ARG A 57 -11.70 -0.99 4.92
C ARG A 57 -12.69 0.17 4.99
N ASP A 58 -12.50 1.08 5.95
CA ASP A 58 -13.39 2.25 6.09
C ASP A 58 -13.29 3.17 4.88
N ALA A 59 -12.09 3.32 4.31
CA ALA A 59 -11.90 4.07 3.07
C ALA A 59 -12.67 3.45 1.89
N CYS A 60 -12.58 2.13 1.70
CA CYS A 60 -13.33 1.44 0.66
C CYS A 60 -14.85 1.58 0.86
N PHE A 61 -15.35 1.44 2.08
CA PHE A 61 -16.77 1.65 2.38
C PHE A 61 -17.21 3.09 2.10
N SER A 62 -16.41 4.07 2.47
CA SER A 62 -16.72 5.48 2.20
C SER A 62 -16.78 5.79 0.70
N LEU A 63 -15.84 5.23 -0.07
CA LEU A 63 -15.84 5.36 -1.53
C LEU A 63 -17.04 4.66 -2.17
N ALA A 64 -17.39 3.44 -1.69
CA ALA A 64 -18.56 2.72 -2.18
C ALA A 64 -19.83 3.54 -1.96
N ARG A 65 -20.04 4.06 -0.76
CA ARG A 65 -21.18 4.94 -0.46
C ARG A 65 -21.20 6.20 -1.30
N ALA A 66 -20.04 6.79 -1.59
CA ALA A 66 -19.97 7.95 -2.47
C ALA A 66 -20.39 7.61 -3.90
N ILE A 67 -19.97 6.45 -4.42
CA ILE A 67 -20.37 5.96 -5.74
C ILE A 67 -21.91 5.77 -5.79
N GLU A 68 -22.49 5.10 -4.81
CA GLU A 68 -23.95 4.90 -4.73
C GLU A 68 -24.71 6.23 -4.65
N LYS A 69 -24.23 7.18 -3.83
CA LYS A 69 -24.82 8.52 -3.72
C LYS A 69 -24.86 9.27 -5.05
N HIS A 70 -23.90 8.99 -5.93
CA HIS A 70 -23.83 9.56 -7.28
C HIS A 70 -24.52 8.69 -8.35
N GLY A 71 -25.34 7.72 -7.96
CA GLY A 71 -26.12 6.88 -8.86
C GLY A 71 -25.36 5.67 -9.42
N GLY A 72 -24.16 5.39 -8.93
CA GLY A 72 -23.44 4.16 -9.29
C GLY A 72 -24.05 2.94 -8.61
N LEU A 73 -23.86 1.76 -9.21
CA LEU A 73 -24.36 0.48 -8.71
C LEU A 73 -23.19 -0.47 -8.42
N PHE A 74 -23.38 -1.32 -7.42
CA PHE A 74 -22.47 -2.43 -7.14
C PHE A 74 -23.16 -3.74 -7.51
N GLU A 75 -22.50 -4.51 -8.38
CA GLU A 75 -22.98 -5.81 -8.82
C GLU A 75 -21.99 -6.90 -8.47
N THR A 76 -22.48 -8.05 -8.04
CA THR A 76 -21.65 -9.22 -7.70
C THR A 76 -21.39 -10.09 -8.93
N GLN A 77 -22.15 -9.91 -10.00
CA GLN A 77 -21.95 -10.62 -11.26
C GLN A 77 -21.40 -9.66 -12.32
N PRO A 78 -20.47 -10.14 -13.17
CA PRO A 78 -19.94 -9.31 -14.25
C PRO A 78 -21.05 -8.88 -15.22
N ILE A 79 -21.31 -7.59 -15.28
CA ILE A 79 -22.19 -7.03 -16.32
C ILE A 79 -21.30 -6.64 -17.49
N ARG A 80 -21.51 -7.26 -18.65
CA ARG A 80 -20.90 -6.84 -19.90
C ARG A 80 -21.85 -5.94 -20.66
N ASN A 81 -21.63 -4.64 -20.59
CA ASN A 81 -22.27 -3.70 -21.49
C ASN A 81 -21.27 -3.35 -22.60
N LEU A 82 -21.49 -3.86 -23.80
CA LEU A 82 -20.62 -3.65 -24.97
C LEU A 82 -20.51 -2.18 -25.40
N ASN A 83 -21.43 -1.33 -24.94
CA ASN A 83 -21.43 0.10 -25.25
C ASN A 83 -20.83 0.97 -24.14
N ALA A 84 -20.31 0.36 -23.06
CA ALA A 84 -19.70 1.07 -21.95
C ALA A 84 -18.17 0.89 -21.92
N LYS A 85 -17.46 1.91 -21.46
CA LYS A 85 -16.03 1.79 -21.20
C LYS A 85 -15.81 0.96 -19.94
N THR A 86 -14.95 -0.03 -20.02
CA THR A 86 -14.60 -0.91 -18.90
C THR A 86 -13.22 -0.58 -18.35
N VAL A 87 -13.10 -0.47 -17.02
CA VAL A 87 -11.81 -0.30 -16.33
C VAL A 87 -11.54 -1.54 -15.47
N TRP A 88 -10.47 -2.25 -15.78
CA TRP A 88 -10.02 -3.43 -15.06
C TRP A 88 -9.13 -3.04 -13.88
N ALA A 89 -9.65 -3.18 -12.66
CA ALA A 89 -8.94 -2.91 -11.40
C ALA A 89 -8.89 -4.16 -10.50
N THR A 90 -8.62 -5.30 -11.09
CA THR A 90 -8.86 -6.65 -10.55
C THR A 90 -7.66 -7.25 -9.80
N GLY A 91 -6.61 -6.45 -9.59
CA GLY A 91 -5.45 -6.85 -8.81
C GLY A 91 -4.68 -8.03 -9.42
N VAL A 92 -4.27 -8.98 -8.59
CA VAL A 92 -3.41 -10.10 -8.98
C VAL A 92 -4.03 -10.98 -10.08
N HIS A 93 -5.34 -11.21 -10.02
CA HIS A 93 -6.00 -12.11 -10.97
C HIS A 93 -5.83 -11.68 -12.43
N ASP A 94 -5.95 -10.39 -12.70
CA ASP A 94 -5.78 -9.89 -14.06
C ASP A 94 -4.31 -9.85 -14.47
N LEU A 95 -3.42 -9.48 -13.55
CA LEU A 95 -1.98 -9.52 -13.84
C LEU A 95 -1.51 -10.95 -14.16
N ASP A 96 -1.99 -11.96 -13.45
CA ASP A 96 -1.68 -13.36 -13.73
C ASP A 96 -2.22 -13.80 -15.09
N ARG A 97 -3.44 -13.37 -15.43
CA ARG A 97 -4.04 -13.63 -16.75
C ARG A 97 -3.21 -13.00 -17.86
N ILE A 98 -2.86 -11.73 -17.73
CA ILE A 98 -2.04 -11.00 -18.69
C ILE A 98 -0.66 -11.69 -18.84
N SER A 99 0.01 -11.96 -17.73
CA SER A 99 1.33 -12.62 -17.71
C SER A 99 1.32 -13.96 -18.45
N LYS A 100 0.28 -14.78 -18.25
CA LYS A 100 0.11 -16.07 -18.94
C LYS A 100 -0.11 -15.90 -20.44
N LEU A 101 -0.95 -14.97 -20.84
CA LEU A 101 -1.33 -14.75 -22.25
C LEU A 101 -0.20 -14.11 -23.04
N THR A 102 0.57 -13.21 -22.44
CA THR A 102 1.74 -12.57 -23.07
C THR A 102 3.01 -13.40 -22.96
N LYS A 103 2.97 -14.53 -22.22
CA LYS A 103 4.14 -15.37 -21.92
C LYS A 103 5.26 -14.61 -21.19
N THR A 104 4.95 -13.53 -20.54
CA THR A 104 5.88 -12.75 -19.72
C THR A 104 6.02 -13.42 -18.36
N LYS A 105 7.28 -13.68 -17.96
CA LYS A 105 7.57 -14.34 -16.67
C LYS A 105 7.99 -13.30 -15.64
N PHE A 106 7.04 -12.59 -15.07
CA PHE A 106 7.32 -11.76 -13.93
C PHE A 106 6.43 -12.16 -12.72
N ARG A 107 6.87 -11.79 -11.55
CA ARG A 107 6.17 -12.12 -10.32
C ARG A 107 5.03 -11.12 -10.09
N THR A 108 3.82 -11.57 -10.26
CA THR A 108 2.60 -10.75 -10.17
C THR A 108 2.07 -10.59 -8.74
N ALA A 109 2.47 -11.46 -7.83
CA ALA A 109 1.96 -11.53 -6.47
C ALA A 109 3.07 -11.51 -5.42
N VAL A 110 2.88 -10.72 -4.37
CA VAL A 110 3.72 -10.72 -3.17
C VAL A 110 2.81 -10.83 -1.95
N LYS A 111 2.88 -11.96 -1.25
CA LYS A 111 2.07 -12.19 -0.04
C LYS A 111 2.52 -11.27 1.09
N GLY A 112 1.57 -10.82 1.87
CA GLY A 112 1.79 -10.09 3.11
C GLY A 112 0.83 -10.55 4.18
N GLN A 113 1.35 -10.74 5.38
CA GLN A 113 0.59 -11.13 6.55
C GLN A 113 0.61 -10.00 7.57
N ALA A 114 -0.49 -9.83 8.30
CA ALA A 114 -0.60 -8.81 9.32
C ALA A 114 -1.57 -9.23 10.43
N ALA A 115 -1.51 -8.51 11.54
CA ALA A 115 -2.37 -8.73 12.70
C ALA A 115 -3.01 -7.42 13.17
N LEU A 116 -4.18 -7.51 13.78
CA LEU A 116 -4.88 -6.41 14.42
C LEU A 116 -4.97 -6.67 15.92
N PHE A 117 -4.65 -5.67 16.70
CA PHE A 117 -4.75 -5.71 18.16
C PHE A 117 -5.80 -4.71 18.65
N SER A 118 -6.49 -5.04 19.73
CA SER A 118 -7.21 -4.05 20.55
C SER A 118 -6.18 -3.33 21.39
N PHE A 119 -5.85 -2.08 21.03
CA PHE A 119 -4.78 -1.32 21.68
C PHE A 119 -5.09 0.17 21.60
N LYS A 120 -5.27 0.82 22.74
CA LYS A 120 -5.65 2.23 22.80
C LYS A 120 -4.47 3.15 22.48
N CYS A 121 -4.29 3.46 21.22
CA CYS A 121 -3.23 4.35 20.72
C CYS A 121 -3.71 5.26 19.57
N MET A 122 -5.00 5.60 19.56
CA MET A 122 -5.60 6.33 18.44
C MET A 122 -4.94 7.69 18.17
N ASP A 123 -4.40 8.34 19.21
CA ASP A 123 -3.71 9.63 19.10
C ASP A 123 -2.21 9.51 18.80
N TYR A 124 -1.68 8.28 18.75
CA TYR A 124 -0.27 8.06 18.44
C TYR A 124 -0.04 8.14 16.92
N PRO A 125 1.10 8.65 16.47
CA PRO A 125 1.47 8.57 15.06
C PRO A 125 1.67 7.12 14.63
N GLN A 126 1.51 6.84 13.34
CA GLN A 126 2.05 5.58 12.81
C GLN A 126 3.56 5.56 12.97
N VAL A 127 4.12 4.37 13.12
CA VAL A 127 5.57 4.21 13.20
C VAL A 127 6.02 3.03 12.36
N PHE A 128 7.21 3.17 11.78
CA PHE A 128 7.92 2.09 11.08
C PHE A 128 9.24 1.83 11.80
N ALA A 129 9.38 0.64 12.34
CA ALA A 129 10.57 0.23 13.07
C ALA A 129 10.91 -1.23 12.77
N LYS A 130 12.20 -1.53 12.51
CA LYS A 130 12.69 -2.89 12.21
C LYS A 130 11.83 -3.65 11.18
N SER A 131 11.48 -2.97 10.08
CA SER A 131 10.65 -3.51 8.99
C SER A 131 9.18 -3.78 9.33
N VAL A 132 8.70 -3.36 10.49
CA VAL A 132 7.30 -3.48 10.93
C VAL A 132 6.64 -2.12 10.95
N HIS A 133 5.45 -2.02 10.39
CA HIS A 133 4.57 -0.88 10.52
C HIS A 133 3.61 -1.09 11.70
N PHE A 134 3.46 -0.07 12.51
CA PHE A 134 2.46 0.03 13.57
C PHE A 134 1.53 1.18 13.22
N VAL A 135 0.28 0.84 12.88
CA VAL A 135 -0.70 1.80 12.35
C VAL A 135 -1.90 1.88 13.27
N PRO A 136 -1.97 2.91 14.13
CA PRO A 136 -3.14 3.16 14.96
C PRO A 136 -4.36 3.52 14.12
N HIS A 137 -5.52 2.99 14.48
CA HIS A 137 -6.80 3.36 13.89
C HIS A 137 -7.67 4.14 14.89
N SER A 138 -8.56 4.99 14.39
CA SER A 138 -9.46 5.82 15.18
C SER A 138 -10.45 5.01 16.03
N ASN A 139 -10.69 3.75 15.67
CA ASN A 139 -11.58 2.85 16.41
C ASN A 139 -10.91 2.12 17.59
N GLY A 140 -9.71 2.53 18.01
CA GLY A 140 -8.98 1.92 19.13
C GLY A 140 -8.27 0.61 18.81
N THR A 141 -8.05 0.33 17.51
CA THR A 141 -7.26 -0.80 17.09
C THR A 141 -5.88 -0.38 16.58
N LEU A 142 -4.93 -1.31 16.64
CA LEU A 142 -3.58 -1.17 16.10
C LEU A 142 -3.36 -2.25 15.06
N ALA A 143 -3.14 -1.87 13.81
CA ALA A 143 -2.68 -2.80 12.78
C ALA A 143 -1.15 -2.91 12.83
N VAL A 144 -0.66 -4.15 12.83
CA VAL A 144 0.76 -4.49 12.86
C VAL A 144 1.08 -5.35 11.66
N GLY A 145 2.04 -4.93 10.86
CA GLY A 145 2.39 -5.62 9.61
C GLY A 145 3.55 -4.95 8.88
N SER A 146 4.01 -5.55 7.86
CA SER A 146 3.57 -6.80 7.29
C SER A 146 4.74 -7.62 6.79
N THR A 147 4.55 -8.92 6.66
CA THR A 147 5.51 -9.75 5.93
C THR A 147 5.57 -9.34 4.46
N SER A 148 6.58 -9.81 3.75
CA SER A 148 6.74 -9.59 2.31
C SER A 148 7.37 -10.84 1.70
N GLU A 149 6.50 -11.73 1.22
CA GLU A 149 6.87 -13.07 0.80
C GLU A 149 6.69 -13.21 -0.70
N ASN A 150 7.76 -13.61 -1.36
CA ASN A 150 7.75 -13.86 -2.79
C ASN A 150 7.35 -15.30 -3.13
N GLU A 151 7.49 -16.21 -2.17
CA GLU A 151 7.13 -17.62 -2.30
C GLU A 151 6.21 -17.99 -1.15
N PHE A 152 5.13 -18.65 -1.47
CA PHE A 152 4.10 -19.03 -0.51
C PHE A 152 3.25 -20.18 -1.07
N SER A 153 2.80 -21.07 -0.21
CA SER A 153 1.90 -22.17 -0.58
C SER A 153 0.44 -21.75 -0.66
N SER A 154 0.04 -20.80 0.19
CA SER A 154 -1.32 -20.26 0.22
C SER A 154 -1.30 -18.75 0.27
N PRO A 155 -2.03 -18.06 -0.63
CA PRO A 155 -2.07 -16.59 -0.66
C PRO A 155 -2.80 -15.98 0.56
N ASN A 156 -3.80 -16.68 1.11
CA ASN A 156 -4.73 -16.11 2.08
C ASN A 156 -4.62 -16.75 3.48
N ALA A 157 -3.78 -17.77 3.65
CA ALA A 157 -3.54 -18.38 4.95
C ALA A 157 -2.36 -17.72 5.67
N THR A 158 -2.51 -17.48 6.97
CA THR A 158 -1.40 -17.06 7.83
C THR A 158 -0.58 -18.27 8.26
N ASP A 159 0.70 -18.06 8.52
CA ASP A 159 1.66 -19.07 8.89
C ASP A 159 2.66 -18.52 9.92
N GLU A 160 3.73 -19.28 10.19
CA GLU A 160 4.79 -18.92 11.13
C GLU A 160 5.46 -17.56 10.83
N GLY A 161 5.39 -17.07 9.60
CA GLY A 161 5.89 -15.74 9.23
C GLY A 161 5.15 -14.64 10.01
N LEU A 162 3.84 -14.80 10.20
CA LEU A 162 3.07 -13.88 11.04
C LEU A 162 3.39 -14.05 12.52
N ASP A 163 3.61 -15.26 13.00
CA ASP A 163 3.96 -15.48 14.41
C ASP A 163 5.28 -14.79 14.76
N ARG A 164 6.29 -14.93 13.90
CA ARG A 164 7.58 -14.22 14.05
C ARG A 164 7.39 -12.70 14.04
N LEU A 165 6.59 -12.17 13.11
CA LEU A 165 6.31 -10.73 13.04
C LEU A 165 5.61 -10.23 14.32
N ILE A 166 4.70 -10.99 14.90
CA ILE A 166 4.05 -10.65 16.18
C ILE A 166 5.07 -10.62 17.32
N GLU A 167 5.97 -11.59 17.42
CA GLU A 167 7.02 -11.61 18.45
C GLU A 167 8.02 -10.45 18.28
N ASP A 168 8.43 -10.15 17.04
CA ASP A 168 9.24 -8.98 16.73
C ASP A 168 8.55 -7.70 17.16
N SER A 169 7.25 -7.59 16.89
CA SER A 169 6.44 -6.44 17.32
C SER A 169 6.40 -6.25 18.83
N ARG A 170 6.29 -7.35 19.58
CA ARG A 170 6.34 -7.38 21.04
C ARG A 170 7.71 -7.02 21.60
N SER A 171 8.78 -7.23 20.83
CA SER A 171 10.13 -6.79 21.18
C SER A 171 10.32 -5.29 20.97
N ILE A 172 9.62 -4.71 19.98
CA ILE A 172 9.67 -3.28 19.65
C ILE A 172 8.77 -2.46 20.57
N ILE A 173 7.55 -2.95 20.82
CA ILE A 173 6.55 -2.35 21.70
C ILE A 173 6.18 -3.38 22.79
N PRO A 174 6.89 -3.37 23.94
CA PRO A 174 6.70 -4.39 25.00
C PRO A 174 5.28 -4.49 25.54
N GLU A 175 4.51 -3.41 25.52
CA GLU A 175 3.12 -3.37 25.97
C GLU A 175 2.23 -4.34 25.17
N LEU A 176 2.56 -4.64 23.92
CA LEU A 176 1.83 -5.61 23.09
C LEU A 176 1.90 -7.05 23.61
N ARG A 177 2.84 -7.36 24.54
CA ARG A 177 2.89 -8.68 25.20
C ARG A 177 1.62 -9.00 26.01
N LYS A 178 0.94 -7.98 26.49
CA LYS A 178 -0.31 -8.10 27.26
C LYS A 178 -1.54 -8.29 26.37
N HIS A 179 -1.37 -8.19 25.06
CA HIS A 179 -2.46 -8.24 24.10
C HIS A 179 -2.33 -9.41 23.14
N GLN A 180 -3.44 -10.10 22.89
CA GLN A 180 -3.53 -11.07 21.80
C GLN A 180 -4.10 -10.38 20.56
N PRO A 181 -3.69 -10.80 19.36
CA PRO A 181 -4.29 -10.28 18.14
C PRO A 181 -5.77 -10.68 18.06
N ILE A 182 -6.62 -9.70 17.81
CA ILE A 182 -8.07 -9.92 17.62
C ILE A 182 -8.40 -10.35 16.19
N LYS A 183 -7.46 -10.14 15.25
CA LYS A 183 -7.57 -10.60 13.87
C LYS A 183 -6.18 -10.88 13.30
N ARG A 184 -6.11 -11.92 12.47
CA ARG A 184 -4.94 -12.29 11.67
C ARG A 184 -5.39 -12.45 10.23
N TRP A 185 -4.60 -12.01 9.25
CA TRP A 185 -4.92 -12.18 7.83
C TRP A 185 -3.67 -12.23 6.97
N ALA A 186 -3.83 -12.82 5.81
CA ALA A 186 -2.86 -12.78 4.72
C ALA A 186 -3.59 -12.44 3.42
N ASP A 187 -2.89 -11.78 2.52
CA ASP A 187 -3.35 -11.53 1.16
C ASP A 187 -2.16 -11.19 0.26
N VAL A 188 -2.41 -11.13 -1.05
CA VAL A 188 -1.38 -10.85 -2.04
C VAL A 188 -1.52 -9.45 -2.60
N ARG A 189 -0.37 -8.81 -2.78
CA ARG A 189 -0.27 -7.48 -3.40
C ARG A 189 0.00 -7.64 -4.89
N PRO A 190 -0.78 -7.00 -5.76
CA PRO A 190 -0.52 -7.00 -7.19
C PRO A 190 0.77 -6.21 -7.47
N ARG A 191 1.74 -6.85 -8.12
CA ARG A 191 3.02 -6.24 -8.47
C ARG A 191 3.29 -6.37 -9.97
N SER A 192 3.55 -5.25 -10.63
CA SER A 192 4.12 -5.24 -11.97
C SER A 192 5.61 -5.59 -11.94
N GLU A 193 6.20 -5.88 -13.08
CA GLU A 193 7.63 -6.15 -13.17
C GLU A 193 8.47 -4.97 -12.72
N SER A 194 8.15 -3.77 -13.19
CA SER A 194 8.84 -2.52 -12.83
C SER A 194 8.57 -2.05 -11.39
N ARG A 195 7.58 -2.65 -10.70
CA ARG A 195 7.03 -2.23 -9.40
C ARG A 195 6.28 -0.88 -9.45
N ALA A 196 6.18 -0.25 -10.61
CA ALA A 196 5.34 0.92 -10.81
C ALA A 196 3.88 0.51 -11.04
N PRO A 197 2.90 1.34 -10.72
CA PRO A 197 1.53 1.11 -11.13
C PRO A 197 1.37 0.98 -12.63
N ILE A 198 0.34 0.27 -13.06
CA ILE A 198 -0.06 0.14 -14.46
C ILE A 198 -1.35 0.93 -14.66
N VAL A 199 -1.38 1.84 -15.63
CA VAL A 199 -2.58 2.60 -15.98
C VAL A 199 -2.60 2.90 -17.48
N GLY A 200 -3.79 2.77 -18.12
CA GLY A 200 -3.97 3.08 -19.53
C GLY A 200 -4.90 2.13 -20.25
N LYS A 201 -4.76 2.01 -21.58
CA LYS A 201 -5.53 1.06 -22.39
C LYS A 201 -5.17 -0.36 -21.99
N HIS A 202 -6.17 -1.24 -21.94
CA HIS A 202 -5.94 -2.64 -21.59
C HIS A 202 -5.10 -3.34 -22.70
N PRO A 203 -4.03 -4.07 -22.33
CA PRO A 203 -3.09 -4.60 -23.32
C PRO A 203 -3.64 -5.73 -24.18
N LEU A 204 -4.73 -6.38 -23.74
CA LEU A 204 -5.30 -7.57 -24.39
C LEU A 204 -6.76 -7.38 -24.82
N ILE A 205 -7.43 -6.30 -24.42
CA ILE A 205 -8.85 -6.09 -24.71
C ILE A 205 -9.00 -4.70 -25.31
N ASP A 206 -9.29 -4.65 -26.60
CA ASP A 206 -9.45 -3.38 -27.29
C ASP A 206 -10.68 -2.62 -26.76
N GLY A 207 -10.54 -1.29 -26.63
CA GLY A 207 -11.56 -0.41 -26.08
C GLY A 207 -11.65 -0.37 -24.56
N ASP A 208 -11.04 -1.30 -23.84
CA ASP A 208 -11.00 -1.34 -22.38
C ASP A 208 -9.75 -0.66 -21.81
N TYR A 209 -9.79 -0.43 -20.50
CA TYR A 209 -8.72 0.22 -19.74
C TYR A 209 -8.30 -0.64 -18.55
N ILE A 210 -7.10 -0.39 -18.03
CA ILE A 210 -6.57 -1.05 -16.84
C ILE A 210 -6.00 -0.03 -15.86
N VAL A 211 -6.22 -0.26 -14.55
CA VAL A 211 -5.46 0.35 -13.45
C VAL A 211 -5.13 -0.74 -12.44
N ASN A 212 -3.85 -1.03 -12.27
CA ASN A 212 -3.41 -2.18 -11.47
C ASN A 212 -1.97 -1.99 -10.94
N GLY A 213 -1.42 -3.01 -10.31
CA GLY A 213 0.00 -3.05 -9.94
C GLY A 213 0.42 -2.08 -8.84
N GLY A 214 -0.52 -1.55 -8.04
CA GLY A 214 -0.24 -0.55 -7.01
C GLY A 214 0.71 -1.02 -5.90
N PHE A 215 0.93 -2.30 -5.77
CA PHE A 215 1.87 -2.95 -4.86
C PHE A 215 1.81 -2.37 -3.44
N LYS A 216 2.88 -1.70 -2.96
CA LYS A 216 2.96 -1.11 -1.60
C LYS A 216 2.52 0.34 -1.53
N ILE A 217 2.27 0.98 -2.67
CA ILE A 217 1.94 2.42 -2.77
C ILE A 217 0.54 2.68 -3.33
N GLY A 218 -0.26 1.62 -3.53
CA GLY A 218 -1.54 1.69 -4.23
C GLY A 218 -2.50 2.74 -3.67
N LEU A 219 -2.70 2.79 -2.36
CA LEU A 219 -3.61 3.76 -1.73
C LEU A 219 -3.14 5.21 -1.92
N GLY A 220 -1.83 5.47 -1.82
CA GLY A 220 -1.27 6.81 -2.03
C GLY A 220 -1.35 7.27 -3.48
N MET A 221 -1.23 6.33 -4.42
CA MET A 221 -1.26 6.64 -5.87
C MET A 221 -2.67 6.64 -6.46
N ALA A 222 -3.65 6.00 -5.81
CA ALA A 222 -4.98 5.80 -6.36
C ALA A 222 -5.68 7.09 -6.85
N PRO A 223 -5.63 8.22 -6.12
CA PRO A 223 -6.28 9.45 -6.60
C PRO A 223 -5.69 9.97 -7.92
N GLU A 224 -4.38 9.96 -8.05
CA GLU A 224 -3.71 10.43 -9.27
C GLU A 224 -3.91 9.46 -10.43
N LEU A 225 -3.81 8.15 -10.19
CA LEU A 225 -4.07 7.13 -11.20
C LEU A 225 -5.51 7.21 -11.73
N ALA A 226 -6.48 7.45 -10.84
CA ALA A 226 -7.88 7.67 -11.23
C ALA A 226 -8.03 8.94 -12.07
N SER A 227 -7.39 10.05 -11.66
CA SER A 227 -7.46 11.32 -12.35
C SER A 227 -6.93 11.25 -13.79
N VAL A 228 -5.73 10.69 -13.99
CA VAL A 228 -5.14 10.58 -15.34
C VAL A 228 -5.92 9.59 -16.22
N LEU A 229 -6.48 8.53 -15.62
CA LEU A 229 -7.29 7.57 -16.37
C LEU A 229 -8.64 8.16 -16.79
N ILE A 230 -9.31 8.91 -15.92
CA ILE A 230 -10.57 9.60 -16.23
C ILE A 230 -10.35 10.63 -17.33
N SER A 231 -9.28 11.44 -17.26
CA SER A 231 -8.95 12.40 -18.31
C SER A 231 -8.74 11.70 -19.66
N LEU A 232 -8.10 10.53 -19.68
CA LEU A 232 -7.97 9.75 -20.90
C LEU A 232 -9.30 9.23 -21.42
N ILE A 233 -10.18 8.72 -20.56
CA ILE A 233 -11.44 8.09 -20.94
C ILE A 233 -12.49 9.13 -21.39
N CYS A 234 -12.63 10.21 -20.62
CA CYS A 234 -13.70 11.18 -20.79
C CYS A 234 -13.31 12.33 -21.75
N ASP A 235 -12.08 12.82 -21.64
CA ASP A 235 -11.62 14.01 -22.35
C ASP A 235 -10.69 13.69 -23.53
N GLY A 236 -10.25 12.42 -23.67
CA GLY A 236 -9.23 12.02 -24.64
C GLY A 236 -7.83 12.56 -24.34
N VAL A 237 -7.61 13.12 -23.15
CA VAL A 237 -6.35 13.77 -22.76
C VAL A 237 -5.46 12.77 -22.07
N ASP A 238 -4.40 12.36 -22.75
CA ASP A 238 -3.43 11.39 -22.24
C ASP A 238 -2.27 12.07 -21.48
N LYS A 239 -2.35 12.04 -20.15
CA LYS A 239 -1.31 12.51 -19.22
C LYS A 239 -0.59 11.37 -18.49
N ILE A 240 -0.74 10.13 -18.94
CA ILE A 240 -0.17 8.97 -18.28
C ILE A 240 1.35 8.97 -18.45
N PRO A 241 2.12 8.92 -17.35
CA PRO A 241 3.57 8.80 -17.43
C PRO A 241 3.99 7.55 -18.21
N GLU A 242 5.00 7.65 -19.04
CA GLU A 242 5.45 6.55 -19.90
C GLU A 242 5.79 5.29 -19.08
N ALA A 243 6.41 5.47 -17.90
CA ALA A 243 6.78 4.37 -17.02
C ALA A 243 5.57 3.59 -16.44
N PHE A 244 4.35 4.14 -16.54
CA PHE A 244 3.13 3.50 -16.03
C PHE A 244 2.29 2.85 -17.11
N ARG A 245 2.70 2.96 -18.38
CA ARG A 245 1.95 2.41 -19.50
C ARG A 245 2.05 0.89 -19.57
N PRO A 246 0.95 0.18 -19.86
CA PRO A 246 0.93 -1.28 -19.93
C PRO A 246 1.98 -1.88 -20.85
N LYS A 247 2.25 -1.25 -22.01
CA LYS A 247 3.23 -1.72 -23.00
C LYS A 247 4.68 -1.77 -22.50
N ASN A 248 5.01 -1.05 -21.42
CA ASN A 248 6.37 -1.00 -20.86
C ASN A 248 6.53 -1.93 -19.66
N ILE A 249 5.48 -2.66 -19.30
CA ILE A 249 5.42 -3.46 -18.06
C ILE A 249 5.08 -4.93 -18.38
N LEU A 250 4.84 -5.20 -19.65
CA LEU A 250 4.56 -6.53 -20.24
C LEU A 250 5.73 -6.98 -21.17
#